data_8093df0eff4773299a9f1583d0b008fe
#
_entry.id   8093df0eff4773299a9f1583d0b008fe
#
_cell.length_a   1.000
_cell.length_b   1.000
_cell.length_c   1.000
_cell.angle_alpha   90.00
_cell.angle_beta   90.00
_cell.angle_gamma   90.00
#
_symmetry.space_group_name_H-M   'P 1'
#
loop_
_entity.id
_entity.type
_entity.pdbx_description
1 polymer ?
#
loop_
_entity_poly.entity_id
_entity_poly.type
_entity_poly.pdbx_seq_one_letter_code
_entity_poly.pdbx_strand_id
1 'polypeptide(L)'
;MNSVPWAVLTVIILSSQAAASAVSHHPDWDDAQGLTGWWEDVVSDVLIDESTGDIFVTGTYRFDLHAGPFSLAAQQHHESGNTSDIFVARWSGDNWAWIATAGGPDNDWASSLAMTNDGSLYVAGAFRSNISTFGTHQLSNSDTTPRTLTTSPTSEAFLARMDPSNGNWMWVSGFEGQAHSDWSVAIEPSVSGGVYVAGNYASNSLVHDGRTLMSGWGDGGLTDAFVAEFNSTGALLAYSSVFDPDASLEVSDLAVTTDGLVLLAGHYIGQAAYAVPNKTVNEAPGYSEGFVAAWQPVNQTWMWMASIGGTGSDEIYSISQDDDGGAYVLARSSSLVTYSINPDNSSRIASPNSGLPGTTDVLVSRITGHGDWLWTTSVTGAGNDDAHSIAAMNGGAVVSGGTASITMTFGAHGIQKSDDPLNMDLWIAGIGDSGTWKWALNAGMAKWPEATSLDHSGGVSALGGSFSTTYVDFDDSRIWNWDNESTYQWPDAFFALLNHNPNQDCTDADGASDNPECDDFDGGSSNDGNSGQDGSGDGTGGTDASEDVGETSEVGVFGILVVLLIVGMIIAIILISRTEEESSDE
;
A
#
# COMPACT_ATOMS: atom_id res chain seq x y z
N MET A 1 11.12 32.40 -72.34
CA MET A 1 12.20 32.61 -71.31
C MET A 1 11.51 32.71 -69.95
N ASN A 2 11.23 31.61 -69.34
CA ASN A 2 10.61 31.60 -68.03
C ASN A 2 11.62 31.00 -67.05
N SER A 3 12.02 31.79 -66.07
CA SER A 3 12.92 31.47 -64.98
C SER A 3 12.25 30.52 -63.97
N VAL A 4 12.83 29.34 -63.79
CA VAL A 4 12.45 28.39 -62.74
C VAL A 4 13.14 28.81 -61.43
N PRO A 5 12.44 28.98 -60.33
CA PRO A 5 13.09 29.23 -59.04
C PRO A 5 13.65 27.95 -58.45
N TRP A 6 14.92 27.97 -58.09
CA TRP A 6 15.57 26.91 -57.33
C TRP A 6 15.04 26.86 -55.92
N ALA A 7 14.33 25.80 -55.58
CA ALA A 7 14.01 25.48 -54.19
C ALA A 7 15.26 24.90 -53.52
N VAL A 8 15.78 25.62 -52.52
CA VAL A 8 16.86 25.13 -51.66
C VAL A 8 16.25 24.11 -50.71
N LEU A 9 16.55 22.85 -50.94
CA LEU A 9 16.20 21.74 -50.04
C LEU A 9 17.20 21.77 -48.88
N THR A 10 16.81 22.35 -47.76
CA THR A 10 17.57 22.26 -46.51
C THR A 10 17.31 20.89 -45.87
N VAL A 11 18.25 19.97 -46.03
CA VAL A 11 18.24 18.69 -45.33
C VAL A 11 18.63 18.96 -43.86
N ILE A 12 17.67 18.94 -42.98
CA ILE A 12 17.93 18.91 -41.53
C ILE A 12 18.36 17.48 -41.20
N ILE A 13 19.65 17.27 -41.01
CA ILE A 13 20.18 16.05 -40.43
C ILE A 13 19.86 16.14 -38.93
N LEU A 14 18.75 15.57 -38.50
CA LEU A 14 18.52 15.21 -37.10
C LEU A 14 19.52 14.11 -36.76
N SER A 15 20.60 14.48 -36.08
CA SER A 15 21.41 13.52 -35.37
C SER A 15 20.51 12.91 -34.28
N SER A 16 19.98 11.73 -34.54
CA SER A 16 19.48 10.87 -33.49
C SER A 16 20.70 10.51 -32.64
N GLN A 17 20.93 11.27 -31.56
CA GLN A 17 21.55 10.69 -30.41
C GLN A 17 20.59 9.56 -30.04
N ALA A 18 21.02 8.31 -30.20
CA ALA A 18 20.44 7.20 -29.48
C ALA A 18 20.59 7.60 -28.01
N ALA A 19 19.50 8.02 -27.40
CA ALA A 19 19.43 7.99 -25.95
C ALA A 19 19.77 6.53 -25.62
N ALA A 20 20.88 6.29 -24.96
CA ALA A 20 21.06 5.07 -24.24
C ALA A 20 19.80 4.99 -23.38
N SER A 21 18.96 4.00 -23.62
CA SER A 21 17.89 3.68 -22.69
C SER A 21 18.63 3.40 -21.40
N ALA A 22 18.49 4.30 -20.43
CA ALA A 22 18.81 3.99 -19.06
C ALA A 22 18.08 2.68 -18.79
N VAL A 23 18.81 1.65 -18.43
CA VAL A 23 18.21 0.43 -17.91
C VAL A 23 17.61 0.89 -16.61
N SER A 24 16.29 1.12 -16.59
CA SER A 24 15.58 1.38 -15.35
C SER A 24 15.72 0.09 -14.54
N HIS A 25 16.54 0.13 -13.49
CA HIS A 25 16.58 -0.95 -12.53
C HIS A 25 15.21 -0.97 -11.85
N HIS A 26 14.40 -1.96 -12.19
CA HIS A 26 13.19 -2.29 -11.46
C HIS A 26 13.61 -3.04 -10.20
N PRO A 27 12.93 -2.83 -9.05
CA PRO A 27 13.06 -3.75 -7.93
C PRO A 27 12.70 -5.16 -8.38
N ASP A 28 13.35 -6.15 -7.79
CA ASP A 28 13.13 -7.56 -8.11
C ASP A 28 12.49 -8.27 -6.91
N TRP A 29 11.59 -9.22 -7.18
CA TRP A 29 11.05 -10.09 -6.15
C TRP A 29 12.16 -10.98 -5.62
N ASP A 30 12.32 -10.99 -4.29
CA ASP A 30 13.39 -11.74 -3.61
C ASP A 30 12.87 -13.08 -3.10
N ASP A 31 11.71 -13.08 -2.42
CA ASP A 31 11.07 -14.29 -1.88
C ASP A 31 9.55 -14.12 -1.81
N ALA A 32 8.82 -15.23 -1.77
CA ALA A 32 7.39 -15.24 -1.51
C ALA A 32 6.96 -16.53 -0.79
N GLN A 33 6.13 -16.38 0.24
CA GLN A 33 5.71 -17.47 1.11
C GLN A 33 4.18 -17.53 1.24
N GLY A 34 3.63 -18.76 1.17
CA GLY A 34 2.22 -19.03 1.39
C GLY A 34 1.89 -19.32 2.84
N LEU A 35 0.73 -18.83 3.27
CA LEU A 35 0.02 -19.26 4.47
C LEU A 35 -1.32 -19.80 3.99
N THR A 36 -1.41 -21.12 3.85
CA THR A 36 -2.46 -21.80 3.08
C THR A 36 -3.20 -22.82 3.90
N GLY A 37 -4.49 -23.01 3.63
CA GLY A 37 -5.31 -23.95 4.37
C GLY A 37 -6.61 -24.33 3.66
N TRP A 38 -7.51 -24.94 4.38
CA TRP A 38 -8.86 -25.19 3.91
C TRP A 38 -9.72 -23.96 4.11
N TRP A 39 -10.32 -23.39 3.09
CA TRP A 39 -11.16 -22.21 3.08
C TRP A 39 -10.34 -20.91 3.01
N GLU A 40 -10.89 -19.83 3.51
CA GLU A 40 -10.41 -18.47 3.36
C GLU A 40 -9.34 -18.14 4.39
N ASP A 41 -8.15 -17.85 3.90
CA ASP A 41 -7.03 -17.35 4.67
C ASP A 41 -6.58 -16.01 4.08
N VAL A 42 -6.43 -15.00 4.92
CA VAL A 42 -6.15 -13.63 4.49
C VAL A 42 -5.06 -13.03 5.37
N VAL A 43 -4.04 -12.45 4.76
CA VAL A 43 -3.13 -11.51 5.45
C VAL A 43 -3.82 -10.16 5.50
N SER A 44 -3.95 -9.63 6.73
CA SER A 44 -4.46 -8.27 6.96
C SER A 44 -3.33 -7.26 7.06
N ASP A 45 -2.18 -7.65 7.65
CA ASP A 45 -1.05 -6.76 7.82
C ASP A 45 0.29 -7.48 7.82
N VAL A 46 1.32 -6.79 7.33
CA VAL A 46 2.71 -7.22 7.28
C VAL A 46 3.61 -6.13 7.85
N LEU A 47 4.62 -6.51 8.62
CA LEU A 47 5.55 -5.61 9.30
C LEU A 47 6.98 -6.13 9.18
N ILE A 48 7.91 -5.26 8.84
CA ILE A 48 9.35 -5.52 8.82
C ILE A 48 9.96 -5.00 10.12
N ASP A 49 10.62 -5.87 10.89
CA ASP A 49 11.45 -5.40 12.01
C ASP A 49 12.73 -4.77 11.48
N GLU A 50 12.83 -3.44 11.54
CA GLU A 50 13.99 -2.67 11.07
C GLU A 50 15.33 -3.14 11.68
N SER A 51 15.29 -3.70 12.89
CA SER A 51 16.50 -4.08 13.63
C SER A 51 17.05 -5.44 13.23
N THR A 52 16.21 -6.36 12.79
CA THR A 52 16.55 -7.76 12.48
C THR A 52 16.33 -8.14 11.02
N GLY A 53 15.47 -7.41 10.30
CA GLY A 53 14.98 -7.78 8.98
C GLY A 53 13.93 -8.90 9.01
N ASP A 54 13.43 -9.28 10.18
CA ASP A 54 12.39 -10.29 10.30
C ASP A 54 11.03 -9.74 9.84
N ILE A 55 10.21 -10.61 9.27
CA ILE A 55 8.87 -10.27 8.81
C ILE A 55 7.83 -10.82 9.78
N PHE A 56 6.95 -9.97 10.26
CA PHE A 56 5.76 -10.35 11.01
C PHE A 56 4.54 -10.22 10.13
N VAL A 57 3.64 -11.20 10.21
CA VAL A 57 2.43 -11.27 9.39
C VAL A 57 1.27 -11.58 10.28
N THR A 58 0.15 -10.87 10.13
CA THR A 58 -1.10 -11.18 10.82
C THR A 58 -2.28 -11.22 9.87
N GLY A 59 -3.34 -11.87 10.32
CA GLY A 59 -4.56 -11.96 9.53
C GLY A 59 -5.57 -12.92 10.14
N THR A 60 -6.41 -13.46 9.27
CA THR A 60 -7.45 -14.43 9.62
C THR A 60 -7.29 -15.74 8.87
N TYR A 61 -7.68 -16.82 9.51
CA TYR A 61 -7.75 -18.14 8.89
C TYR A 61 -9.01 -18.88 9.30
N ARG A 62 -9.42 -19.84 8.47
CA ARG A 62 -10.57 -20.72 8.76
C ARG A 62 -10.14 -22.17 8.72
N PHE A 63 -10.62 -23.00 9.66
CA PHE A 63 -10.33 -24.43 9.85
C PHE A 63 -8.87 -24.74 10.20
N ASP A 64 -7.95 -24.62 9.29
CA ASP A 64 -6.53 -24.86 9.49
C ASP A 64 -5.69 -23.90 8.66
N LEU A 65 -4.48 -23.65 9.11
CA LEU A 65 -3.51 -22.81 8.44
C LEU A 65 -2.15 -23.49 8.48
N HIS A 66 -1.48 -23.53 7.34
CA HIS A 66 -0.14 -24.11 7.19
C HIS A 66 0.87 -23.02 6.79
N ALA A 67 1.96 -22.94 7.55
CA ALA A 67 3.09 -22.06 7.28
C ALA A 67 4.39 -22.85 7.44
N GLY A 68 4.95 -23.34 6.34
CA GLY A 68 6.12 -24.20 6.35
C GLY A 68 5.93 -25.44 7.24
N PRO A 69 6.72 -25.61 8.34
CA PRO A 69 6.60 -26.75 9.23
C PRO A 69 5.46 -26.64 10.25
N PHE A 70 4.79 -25.50 10.34
CA PHE A 70 3.75 -25.23 11.32
C PHE A 70 2.38 -25.49 10.74
N SER A 71 1.46 -25.93 11.61
CA SER A 71 0.06 -26.12 11.29
C SER A 71 -0.79 -25.69 12.48
N LEU A 72 -1.75 -24.83 12.23
CA LEU A 72 -2.76 -24.41 13.20
C LEU A 72 -4.08 -25.12 12.88
N ALA A 73 -4.83 -25.42 13.91
CA ALA A 73 -6.24 -25.78 13.78
C ALA A 73 -7.05 -24.65 14.44
N ALA A 74 -8.17 -24.31 13.83
CA ALA A 74 -9.03 -23.26 14.36
C ALA A 74 -9.51 -23.52 15.80
N GLN A 75 -9.68 -22.44 16.53
CA GLN A 75 -10.08 -22.42 17.95
C GLN A 75 -11.60 -22.59 18.08
N GLN A 76 -12.06 -23.76 18.49
CA GLN A 76 -13.46 -24.00 18.88
C GLN A 76 -14.54 -23.59 17.88
N HIS A 77 -14.57 -24.21 16.70
CA HIS A 77 -15.64 -23.98 15.72
C HIS A 77 -17.07 -24.07 16.30
N HIS A 78 -17.91 -23.14 15.90
CA HIS A 78 -19.35 -23.35 15.96
C HIS A 78 -19.71 -24.55 15.05
N GLU A 79 -20.80 -25.27 15.36
CA GLU A 79 -21.28 -26.44 14.60
C GLU A 79 -21.50 -26.16 13.10
N SER A 80 -21.60 -24.89 12.68
CA SER A 80 -21.66 -24.46 11.27
C SER A 80 -20.31 -24.38 10.55
N GLY A 81 -19.19 -24.48 11.29
CA GLY A 81 -17.85 -24.62 10.74
C GLY A 81 -17.33 -23.44 9.89
N ASN A 82 -17.90 -22.25 10.01
CA ASN A 82 -17.58 -21.11 9.11
C ASN A 82 -17.19 -19.85 9.88
N THR A 83 -16.26 -19.99 10.82
CA THR A 83 -15.75 -18.88 11.61
C THR A 83 -14.25 -18.69 11.42
N SER A 84 -13.80 -17.45 11.45
CA SER A 84 -12.41 -17.07 11.33
C SER A 84 -11.77 -16.84 12.70
N ASP A 85 -10.51 -17.26 12.82
CA ASP A 85 -9.63 -16.99 13.95
C ASP A 85 -8.43 -16.15 13.52
N ILE A 86 -7.76 -15.55 14.49
CA ILE A 86 -6.58 -14.71 14.32
C ILE A 86 -5.33 -15.59 14.21
N PHE A 87 -4.44 -15.27 13.30
CA PHE A 87 -3.06 -15.76 13.33
C PHE A 87 -2.07 -14.59 13.39
N VAL A 88 -0.91 -14.84 14.00
CA VAL A 88 0.29 -14.02 13.93
C VAL A 88 1.47 -14.94 13.68
N ALA A 89 2.32 -14.61 12.73
CA ALA A 89 3.46 -15.44 12.34
C ALA A 89 4.73 -14.58 12.19
N ARG A 90 5.90 -15.20 12.43
CA ARG A 90 7.21 -14.59 12.19
C ARG A 90 8.00 -15.41 11.20
N TRP A 91 8.47 -14.73 10.16
CA TRP A 91 9.45 -15.20 9.20
C TRP A 91 10.82 -14.62 9.54
N SER A 92 11.86 -15.45 9.65
CA SER A 92 13.21 -15.04 10.04
C SER A 92 14.26 -15.93 9.39
N GLY A 93 15.21 -15.34 8.70
CA GLY A 93 16.33 -16.05 8.08
C GLY A 93 15.88 -17.19 7.17
N ASP A 94 14.97 -16.92 6.22
CA ASP A 94 14.42 -17.84 5.22
C ASP A 94 13.56 -18.98 5.79
N ASN A 95 13.07 -18.83 7.03
CA ASN A 95 12.21 -19.84 7.65
C ASN A 95 11.13 -19.24 8.53
N TRP A 96 9.98 -19.89 8.60
CA TRP A 96 9.00 -19.63 9.64
C TRP A 96 9.59 -19.95 11.01
N ALA A 97 9.66 -18.95 11.89
CA ALA A 97 10.20 -19.10 13.24
C ALA A 97 9.14 -19.58 14.22
N TRP A 98 7.94 -19.03 14.14
CA TRP A 98 6.78 -19.44 14.91
C TRP A 98 5.49 -18.93 14.26
N ILE A 99 4.37 -19.53 14.66
CA ILE A 99 3.02 -19.08 14.38
C ILE A 99 2.18 -19.21 15.65
N ALA A 100 1.38 -18.18 15.98
CA ALA A 100 0.50 -18.12 17.11
C ALA A 100 -0.94 -17.84 16.66
N THR A 101 -1.92 -18.25 17.47
CA THR A 101 -3.33 -18.03 17.18
C THR A 101 -4.05 -17.41 18.36
N ALA A 102 -5.15 -16.73 18.07
CA ALA A 102 -6.15 -16.30 19.06
C ALA A 102 -7.54 -16.40 18.44
N GLY A 103 -8.56 -16.51 19.28
CA GLY A 103 -9.93 -16.57 18.81
C GLY A 103 -10.86 -17.38 19.71
N GLY A 104 -12.02 -17.77 19.17
CA GLY A 104 -13.07 -18.46 19.88
C GLY A 104 -14.15 -19.05 18.93
N PRO A 105 -15.39 -19.23 19.38
CA PRO A 105 -16.41 -19.91 18.58
C PRO A 105 -17.06 -19.05 17.50
N ASP A 106 -16.74 -17.75 17.37
CA ASP A 106 -17.26 -16.84 16.34
C ASP A 106 -16.12 -16.20 15.53
N ASN A 107 -16.42 -15.26 14.64
CA ASN A 107 -15.41 -14.59 13.85
C ASN A 107 -14.59 -13.63 14.71
N ASP A 108 -13.30 -13.84 14.71
CA ASP A 108 -12.32 -12.96 15.33
C ASP A 108 -11.25 -12.64 14.26
N TRP A 109 -10.77 -11.40 14.22
CA TRP A 109 -9.80 -10.95 13.21
C TRP A 109 -8.79 -9.96 13.77
N ALA A 110 -7.56 -10.05 13.28
CA ALA A 110 -6.55 -9.01 13.45
C ALA A 110 -6.57 -8.09 12.23
N SER A 111 -6.33 -6.80 12.47
CA SER A 111 -6.32 -5.77 11.43
C SER A 111 -4.93 -5.20 11.20
N SER A 112 -4.11 -5.03 12.25
CA SER A 112 -2.85 -4.32 12.14
C SER A 112 -1.81 -4.77 13.18
N LEU A 113 -0.54 -4.60 12.82
CA LEU A 113 0.68 -4.85 13.60
C LEU A 113 1.44 -3.54 13.83
N ALA A 114 2.09 -3.42 14.98
CA ALA A 114 3.09 -2.38 15.21
C ALA A 114 4.24 -2.92 16.04
N MET A 115 5.46 -2.47 15.76
CA MET A 115 6.62 -2.73 16.60
C MET A 115 7.18 -1.42 17.15
N THR A 116 7.30 -1.35 18.45
CA THR A 116 7.90 -0.19 19.12
C THR A 116 9.41 -0.29 19.14
N ASN A 117 10.10 0.84 19.32
CA ASN A 117 11.57 0.90 19.36
C ASN A 117 12.22 0.02 20.45
N ASP A 118 11.47 -0.41 21.47
CA ASP A 118 11.94 -1.36 22.48
C ASP A 118 11.79 -2.84 22.05
N GLY A 119 11.36 -3.07 20.81
CA GLY A 119 11.14 -4.39 20.23
C GLY A 119 9.86 -5.08 20.70
N SER A 120 8.87 -4.35 21.21
CA SER A 120 7.57 -4.91 21.60
C SER A 120 6.63 -4.98 20.40
N LEU A 121 6.04 -6.14 20.16
CA LEU A 121 5.07 -6.36 19.09
C LEU A 121 3.65 -6.17 19.63
N TYR A 122 2.85 -5.39 18.91
CA TYR A 122 1.43 -5.16 19.21
C TYR A 122 0.56 -5.64 18.05
N VAL A 123 -0.65 -6.05 18.39
CA VAL A 123 -1.68 -6.56 17.47
C VAL A 123 -3.00 -5.91 17.84
N ALA A 124 -3.70 -5.35 16.85
CA ALA A 124 -5.05 -4.81 17.02
C ALA A 124 -6.04 -5.49 16.08
N GLY A 125 -7.32 -5.44 16.41
CA GLY A 125 -8.37 -6.03 15.62
C GLY A 125 -9.71 -6.03 16.34
N ALA A 126 -10.54 -7.02 16.08
CA ALA A 126 -11.82 -7.18 16.76
C ALA A 126 -12.21 -8.64 16.93
N PHE A 127 -13.12 -8.89 17.85
CA PHE A 127 -13.65 -10.22 18.14
C PHE A 127 -15.15 -10.21 18.32
N ARG A 128 -15.82 -11.27 17.83
CA ARG A 128 -17.25 -11.53 18.03
C ARG A 128 -17.51 -12.69 18.97
N SER A 129 -16.51 -13.50 19.24
CA SER A 129 -16.62 -14.62 20.15
C SER A 129 -17.05 -14.15 21.53
N ASN A 130 -18.02 -14.84 22.15
CA ASN A 130 -18.43 -14.54 23.54
C ASN A 130 -17.23 -14.57 24.50
N ILE A 131 -16.27 -15.45 24.24
CA ILE A 131 -14.96 -15.49 24.86
C ILE A 131 -13.95 -15.75 23.76
N SER A 132 -13.05 -14.81 23.57
CA SER A 132 -11.89 -14.95 22.69
C SER A 132 -10.64 -15.22 23.52
N THR A 133 -9.85 -16.22 23.14
CA THR A 133 -8.69 -16.72 23.88
C THR A 133 -7.40 -16.35 23.20
N PHE A 134 -6.51 -15.66 23.90
CA PHE A 134 -5.19 -15.22 23.48
C PHE A 134 -4.13 -15.93 24.34
N GLY A 135 -3.73 -17.12 23.95
CA GLY A 135 -2.85 -17.97 24.77
C GLY A 135 -3.42 -18.25 26.16
N THR A 136 -2.88 -17.63 27.21
CA THR A 136 -3.38 -17.75 28.59
C THR A 136 -4.34 -16.62 29.01
N HIS A 137 -4.57 -15.65 28.14
CA HIS A 137 -5.43 -14.50 28.37
C HIS A 137 -6.78 -14.69 27.68
N GLN A 138 -7.81 -14.03 28.18
CA GLN A 138 -9.16 -14.10 27.61
C GLN A 138 -9.83 -12.72 27.61
N LEU A 139 -10.58 -12.44 26.56
CA LEU A 139 -11.55 -11.35 26.48
C LEU A 139 -12.96 -11.93 26.49
N SER A 140 -13.86 -11.23 27.17
CA SER A 140 -15.28 -11.55 27.16
C SER A 140 -16.02 -10.44 26.41
N ASN A 141 -16.81 -10.81 25.43
CA ASN A 141 -17.66 -9.88 24.69
C ASN A 141 -18.81 -9.41 25.61
N SER A 142 -19.08 -8.12 25.64
CA SER A 142 -20.17 -7.53 26.43
C SER A 142 -21.55 -7.84 25.83
N ASP A 143 -21.62 -8.09 24.50
CA ASP A 143 -22.81 -8.61 23.84
C ASP A 143 -22.91 -10.13 24.04
N THR A 144 -23.80 -10.54 24.93
CA THR A 144 -24.03 -11.95 25.24
C THR A 144 -25.04 -12.64 24.31
N THR A 145 -25.34 -12.03 23.16
CA THR A 145 -26.25 -12.64 22.16
C THR A 145 -25.71 -13.99 21.71
N PRO A 146 -26.48 -15.08 21.85
CA PRO A 146 -26.01 -16.38 21.43
C PRO A 146 -25.84 -16.43 19.90
N ARG A 147 -24.72 -16.97 19.43
CA ARG A 147 -24.56 -17.27 18.01
C ARG A 147 -25.53 -18.37 17.59
N THR A 148 -26.24 -18.11 16.50
CA THR A 148 -27.07 -19.08 15.78
C THR A 148 -26.82 -18.96 14.28
N LEU A 149 -27.56 -19.66 13.44
CA LEU A 149 -27.49 -19.48 11.98
C LEU A 149 -27.95 -18.07 11.52
N THR A 150 -28.66 -17.32 12.35
CA THR A 150 -29.27 -16.03 12.03
C THR A 150 -28.91 -14.88 12.97
N THR A 151 -28.20 -15.18 14.05
CA THR A 151 -27.76 -14.18 15.07
C THR A 151 -26.31 -14.40 15.42
N SER A 152 -25.55 -13.32 15.56
CA SER A 152 -24.18 -13.29 16.08
C SER A 152 -24.07 -12.16 17.09
N PRO A 153 -23.16 -12.25 18.08
CA PRO A 153 -22.75 -11.08 18.86
C PRO A 153 -22.22 -9.98 17.95
N THR A 154 -22.29 -8.75 18.42
CA THR A 154 -21.56 -7.63 17.81
C THR A 154 -20.07 -7.77 18.05
N SER A 155 -19.24 -7.15 17.22
CA SER A 155 -17.80 -7.16 17.44
C SER A 155 -17.38 -6.12 18.46
N GLU A 156 -16.30 -6.43 19.19
CA GLU A 156 -15.60 -5.50 20.07
C GLU A 156 -14.15 -5.39 19.64
N ALA A 157 -13.60 -4.18 19.68
CA ALA A 157 -12.22 -3.93 19.37
C ALA A 157 -11.28 -4.47 20.47
N PHE A 158 -10.06 -4.85 20.09
CA PHE A 158 -9.01 -5.25 21.04
C PHE A 158 -7.65 -4.64 20.68
N LEU A 159 -6.79 -4.57 21.70
CA LEU A 159 -5.35 -4.35 21.59
C LEU A 159 -4.64 -5.43 22.39
N ALA A 160 -3.61 -6.04 21.81
CA ALA A 160 -2.79 -7.05 22.46
C ALA A 160 -1.30 -6.76 22.29
N ARG A 161 -0.48 -7.25 23.22
CA ARG A 161 0.99 -7.24 23.12
C ARG A 161 1.50 -8.67 23.11
N MET A 162 2.48 -8.91 22.23
CA MET A 162 3.15 -10.20 22.08
C MET A 162 4.64 -10.09 22.37
N ASP A 163 5.24 -11.21 22.74
CA ASP A 163 6.70 -11.39 22.73
C ASP A 163 7.12 -11.82 21.30
N PRO A 164 7.82 -10.95 20.55
CA PRO A 164 8.17 -11.26 19.15
C PRO A 164 9.16 -12.42 19.02
N SER A 165 9.88 -12.77 20.10
CA SER A 165 10.86 -13.86 20.07
C SER A 165 10.24 -15.25 19.99
N ASN A 166 9.03 -15.42 20.52
CA ASN A 166 8.41 -16.74 20.69
C ASN A 166 6.90 -16.79 20.43
N GLY A 167 6.25 -15.66 20.07
CA GLY A 167 4.83 -15.58 19.76
C GLY A 167 3.88 -15.69 20.98
N ASN A 168 4.39 -15.53 22.20
CA ASN A 168 3.53 -15.57 23.39
C ASN A 168 2.77 -14.26 23.58
N TRP A 169 1.46 -14.36 23.81
CA TRP A 169 0.62 -13.25 24.21
C TRP A 169 0.99 -12.80 25.62
N MET A 170 1.39 -11.52 25.77
CA MET A 170 1.83 -10.94 27.03
C MET A 170 0.67 -10.36 27.83
N TRP A 171 -0.23 -9.68 27.14
CA TRP A 171 -1.49 -9.17 27.65
C TRP A 171 -2.44 -8.85 26.49
N VAL A 172 -3.72 -8.77 26.79
CA VAL A 172 -4.77 -8.33 25.87
C VAL A 172 -5.75 -7.44 26.60
N SER A 173 -6.28 -6.42 25.93
CA SER A 173 -7.25 -5.47 26.46
C SER A 173 -8.34 -5.21 25.41
N GLY A 174 -9.60 -5.23 25.84
CA GLY A 174 -10.78 -5.01 25.00
C GLY A 174 -11.35 -3.60 25.17
N PHE A 175 -12.08 -3.17 24.15
CA PHE A 175 -12.91 -1.99 24.17
C PHE A 175 -14.36 -2.46 24.15
N GLU A 176 -15.06 -2.26 25.26
CA GLU A 176 -16.43 -2.72 25.43
C GLU A 176 -17.42 -1.76 24.75
N GLY A 177 -18.19 -2.23 23.79
CA GLY A 177 -19.26 -1.50 23.14
C GLY A 177 -20.63 -2.08 23.47
N GLN A 178 -21.70 -1.31 23.33
CA GLN A 178 -23.05 -1.77 23.57
C GLN A 178 -23.90 -1.70 22.31
N ALA A 179 -24.50 -2.83 21.94
CA ALA A 179 -25.53 -2.99 20.93
C ALA A 179 -25.10 -2.91 19.46
N HIS A 180 -23.88 -2.49 19.13
CA HIS A 180 -23.37 -2.37 17.76
C HIS A 180 -21.91 -2.83 17.69
N SER A 181 -21.40 -2.99 16.46
CA SER A 181 -20.04 -3.47 16.24
C SER A 181 -19.02 -2.34 16.35
N ASP A 182 -17.91 -2.65 17.00
CA ASP A 182 -16.75 -1.79 17.16
C ASP A 182 -15.50 -2.58 16.76
N TRP A 183 -14.52 -1.93 16.11
CA TRP A 183 -13.30 -2.61 15.67
C TRP A 183 -12.12 -1.65 15.58
N SER A 184 -10.93 -2.12 15.96
CA SER A 184 -9.67 -1.45 15.67
C SER A 184 -9.29 -1.68 14.21
N VAL A 185 -8.68 -0.69 13.59
CA VAL A 185 -8.28 -0.72 12.18
C VAL A 185 -6.77 -0.69 12.05
N ALA A 186 -6.11 0.27 12.72
CA ALA A 186 -4.69 0.51 12.59
C ALA A 186 -4.03 0.82 13.93
N ILE A 187 -2.77 0.47 14.06
CA ILE A 187 -1.91 0.79 15.22
C ILE A 187 -0.57 1.29 14.75
N GLU A 188 -0.02 2.27 15.47
CA GLU A 188 1.30 2.83 15.22
C GLU A 188 2.07 3.07 16.52
N PRO A 189 3.42 3.00 16.51
CA PRO A 189 4.22 3.31 17.67
C PRO A 189 3.97 4.73 18.19
N SER A 190 3.83 4.85 19.51
CA SER A 190 3.71 6.15 20.18
C SER A 190 5.08 6.66 20.59
N VAL A 191 5.26 7.99 20.54
CA VAL A 191 6.45 8.68 21.06
C VAL A 191 6.65 8.45 22.55
N SER A 192 5.62 8.00 23.29
CA SER A 192 5.69 7.64 24.71
C SER A 192 6.20 6.22 24.99
N GLY A 193 6.54 5.44 23.94
CA GLY A 193 7.01 4.06 24.05
C GLY A 193 5.90 3.03 24.18
N GLY A 194 4.68 3.38 23.78
CA GLY A 194 3.55 2.48 23.60
C GLY A 194 3.02 2.57 22.18
N VAL A 195 1.70 2.54 22.00
CA VAL A 195 1.06 2.60 20.69
C VAL A 195 -0.15 3.55 20.66
N TYR A 196 -0.39 4.11 19.49
CA TYR A 196 -1.69 4.67 19.11
C TYR A 196 -2.53 3.58 18.47
N VAL A 197 -3.83 3.61 18.76
CA VAL A 197 -4.83 2.72 18.15
C VAL A 197 -5.91 3.59 17.54
N ALA A 198 -6.21 3.38 16.27
CA ALA A 198 -7.38 3.96 15.61
C ALA A 198 -8.40 2.87 15.29
N GLY A 199 -9.67 3.23 15.30
CA GLY A 199 -10.73 2.31 14.93
C GLY A 199 -12.08 2.99 14.79
N ASN A 200 -13.06 2.17 14.50
CA ASN A 200 -14.42 2.58 14.23
C ASN A 200 -15.36 2.02 15.31
N TYR A 201 -16.36 2.79 15.68
CA TYR A 201 -17.37 2.35 16.62
C TYR A 201 -18.77 2.79 16.16
N ALA A 202 -19.72 1.87 16.26
CA ALA A 202 -21.12 2.13 16.04
C ALA A 202 -21.94 2.03 17.35
N SER A 203 -21.27 1.70 18.44
CA SER A 203 -21.87 1.60 19.76
C SER A 203 -22.20 2.97 20.35
N ASN A 204 -23.27 3.05 21.15
CA ASN A 204 -23.65 4.29 21.84
C ASN A 204 -22.59 4.79 22.84
N SER A 205 -21.71 3.91 23.28
CA SER A 205 -20.55 4.22 24.13
C SER A 205 -19.48 3.18 23.93
N LEU A 206 -18.24 3.64 23.87
CA LEU A 206 -17.05 2.79 23.91
C LEU A 206 -16.41 2.92 25.29
N VAL A 207 -16.17 1.79 25.96
CA VAL A 207 -15.65 1.73 27.33
C VAL A 207 -14.34 0.95 27.33
N HIS A 208 -13.36 1.43 28.09
CA HIS A 208 -12.10 0.73 28.32
C HIS A 208 -11.74 0.84 29.79
N ASP A 209 -11.43 -0.30 30.46
CA ASP A 209 -11.13 -0.35 31.90
C ASP A 209 -12.14 0.39 32.78
N GLY A 210 -13.43 0.30 32.45
CA GLY A 210 -14.52 0.97 33.15
C GLY A 210 -14.57 2.49 32.93
N ARG A 211 -13.77 3.05 32.02
CA ARG A 211 -13.85 4.45 31.59
C ARG A 211 -14.64 4.54 30.31
N THR A 212 -15.66 5.37 30.27
CA THR A 212 -16.34 5.72 29.02
C THR A 212 -15.42 6.63 28.21
N LEU A 213 -14.91 6.13 27.08
CA LEU A 213 -14.04 6.86 26.17
C LEU A 213 -14.87 7.80 25.29
N MET A 214 -15.99 7.28 24.81
CA MET A 214 -16.88 7.96 23.88
C MET A 214 -18.30 7.76 24.37
N SER A 215 -19.09 8.82 24.32
CA SER A 215 -20.54 8.77 24.43
C SER A 215 -21.06 9.47 23.18
N GLY A 216 -21.23 8.69 22.13
CA GLY A 216 -21.70 9.19 20.84
C GLY A 216 -23.20 9.34 20.80
N TRP A 217 -23.65 10.05 19.81
CA TRP A 217 -25.07 10.18 19.44
C TRP A 217 -25.53 8.99 18.60
N GLY A 218 -24.89 7.82 18.75
CA GLY A 218 -25.16 6.62 17.98
C GLY A 218 -26.64 6.24 17.99
N ASP A 219 -27.41 6.88 17.18
CA ASP A 219 -28.79 6.50 16.86
C ASP A 219 -28.79 5.39 15.79
N GLY A 220 -28.26 4.21 16.21
CA GLY A 220 -28.60 2.97 15.53
C GLY A 220 -28.14 2.81 14.08
N GLY A 221 -26.84 2.91 13.79
CA GLY A 221 -26.28 2.44 12.53
C GLY A 221 -25.29 3.36 11.81
N LEU A 222 -24.98 4.51 12.35
CA LEU A 222 -23.87 5.35 11.87
C LEU A 222 -22.59 4.98 12.62
N THR A 223 -21.48 4.97 11.91
CA THR A 223 -20.15 4.75 12.45
C THR A 223 -19.45 6.06 12.73
N ASP A 224 -18.67 6.09 13.82
CA ASP A 224 -17.77 7.16 14.18
C ASP A 224 -16.36 6.58 14.39
N ALA A 225 -15.34 7.43 14.36
CA ALA A 225 -13.96 7.02 14.54
C ALA A 225 -13.43 7.40 15.93
N PHE A 226 -12.54 6.56 16.46
CA PHE A 226 -11.80 6.82 17.68
C PHE A 226 -10.29 6.74 17.46
N VAL A 227 -9.54 7.43 18.31
CA VAL A 227 -8.10 7.28 18.49
C VAL A 227 -7.78 7.23 19.98
N ALA A 228 -6.86 6.35 20.36
CA ALA A 228 -6.43 6.18 21.74
C ALA A 228 -4.93 5.92 21.82
N GLU A 229 -4.26 6.41 22.88
CA GLU A 229 -2.86 6.17 23.16
C GLU A 229 -2.73 5.26 24.37
N PHE A 230 -1.93 4.21 24.26
CA PHE A 230 -1.62 3.25 25.30
C PHE A 230 -0.13 3.21 25.56
N ASN A 231 0.25 3.02 26.83
CA ASN A 231 1.64 2.73 27.17
C ASN A 231 1.97 1.23 27.01
N SER A 232 3.23 0.87 27.22
CA SER A 232 3.73 -0.50 27.07
C SER A 232 3.09 -1.53 28.04
N THR A 233 2.39 -1.08 29.07
CA THR A 233 1.66 -1.95 30.02
C THR A 233 0.18 -2.11 29.69
N GLY A 234 -0.30 -1.49 28.59
CA GLY A 234 -1.70 -1.50 28.18
C GLY A 234 -2.56 -0.44 28.92
N ALA A 235 -1.96 0.49 29.65
CA ALA A 235 -2.71 1.56 30.30
C ALA A 235 -3.00 2.70 29.32
N LEU A 236 -4.27 3.13 29.27
CA LEU A 236 -4.75 4.24 28.46
C LEU A 236 -4.17 5.58 28.95
N LEU A 237 -3.53 6.32 28.05
CA LEU A 237 -2.92 7.64 28.31
C LEU A 237 -3.80 8.79 27.81
N ALA A 238 -4.25 8.71 26.57
CA ALA A 238 -5.03 9.75 25.88
C ALA A 238 -6.05 9.11 24.94
N TYR A 239 -7.12 9.83 24.62
CA TYR A 239 -8.11 9.38 23.64
C TYR A 239 -8.91 10.55 23.08
N SER A 240 -9.47 10.37 21.88
CA SER A 240 -10.41 11.30 21.27
C SER A 240 -11.27 10.58 20.24
N SER A 241 -12.33 11.26 19.76
CA SER A 241 -13.16 10.78 18.65
C SER A 241 -13.38 11.85 17.62
N VAL A 242 -13.57 11.42 16.38
CA VAL A 242 -14.19 12.23 15.31
C VAL A 242 -15.58 11.65 15.10
N PHE A 243 -16.57 12.48 15.27
CA PHE A 243 -17.96 12.07 15.14
C PHE A 243 -18.82 13.11 14.43
N ASP A 244 -19.91 12.67 13.87
CA ASP A 244 -20.95 13.53 13.30
C ASP A 244 -22.34 12.90 13.54
N PRO A 245 -23.31 13.64 14.11
CA PRO A 245 -24.62 13.07 14.40
C PRO A 245 -25.45 12.73 13.14
N ASP A 246 -25.07 13.28 11.99
CA ASP A 246 -25.82 13.15 10.74
C ASP A 246 -25.00 12.46 9.61
N ALA A 247 -23.76 11.99 9.90
CA ALA A 247 -22.88 11.36 8.94
C ALA A 247 -22.25 10.07 9.49
N SER A 248 -21.95 9.13 8.62
CA SER A 248 -21.07 7.98 8.93
C SER A 248 -19.65 8.36 8.61
N LEU A 249 -18.73 8.08 9.51
CA LEU A 249 -17.30 8.33 9.36
C LEU A 249 -16.54 7.05 9.70
N GLU A 250 -15.68 6.62 8.79
CA GLU A 250 -14.84 5.43 8.97
C GLU A 250 -13.37 5.77 8.74
N VAL A 251 -12.53 5.40 9.71
CA VAL A 251 -11.07 5.40 9.60
C VAL A 251 -10.64 4.12 8.91
N SER A 252 -9.71 4.25 7.98
CA SER A 252 -9.07 3.13 7.28
C SER A 252 -7.65 2.90 7.77
N ASP A 253 -6.93 3.97 8.17
CA ASP A 253 -5.53 3.88 8.53
C ASP A 253 -5.08 5.08 9.38
N LEU A 254 -3.89 4.98 10.01
CA LEU A 254 -3.27 6.07 10.76
C LEU A 254 -1.76 6.15 10.51
N ALA A 255 -1.20 7.35 10.63
CA ALA A 255 0.23 7.58 10.64
C ALA A 255 0.62 8.56 11.75
N VAL A 256 1.87 8.50 12.21
CA VAL A 256 2.39 9.39 13.25
C VAL A 256 3.53 10.22 12.70
N THR A 257 3.36 11.55 12.67
CA THR A 257 4.39 12.46 12.16
C THR A 257 5.60 12.56 13.09
N THR A 258 6.73 13.02 12.58
CA THR A 258 7.98 13.16 13.35
C THR A 258 7.85 14.09 14.56
N ASP A 259 6.90 15.03 14.58
CA ASP A 259 6.59 15.93 15.70
C ASP A 259 5.48 15.40 16.62
N GLY A 260 5.02 14.16 16.39
CA GLY A 260 4.08 13.43 17.23
C GLY A 260 2.60 13.81 17.03
N LEU A 261 2.23 14.36 15.88
CA LEU A 261 0.83 14.41 15.46
C LEU A 261 0.38 13.03 14.98
N VAL A 262 -0.84 12.66 15.31
CA VAL A 262 -1.50 11.46 14.79
C VAL A 262 -2.42 11.87 13.66
N LEU A 263 -2.17 11.34 12.47
CA LEU A 263 -2.97 11.56 11.27
C LEU A 263 -3.91 10.37 11.10
N LEU A 264 -5.21 10.59 11.14
CA LEU A 264 -6.22 9.59 10.81
C LEU A 264 -6.68 9.81 9.37
N ALA A 265 -6.69 8.75 8.58
CA ALA A 265 -7.16 8.76 7.21
C ALA A 265 -8.37 7.82 7.06
N GLY A 266 -9.28 8.18 6.16
CA GLY A 266 -10.50 7.41 5.94
C GLY A 266 -11.49 8.12 5.05
N HIS A 267 -12.77 7.85 5.24
CA HIS A 267 -13.86 8.48 4.47
C HIS A 267 -15.08 8.78 5.34
N TYR A 268 -15.94 9.64 4.84
CA TYR A 268 -17.23 9.95 5.47
C TYR A 268 -18.34 10.08 4.42
N ILE A 269 -19.58 9.86 4.84
CA ILE A 269 -20.79 10.05 4.03
C ILE A 269 -21.68 11.05 4.75
N GLY A 270 -21.98 12.17 4.12
CA GLY A 270 -22.77 13.25 4.71
C GLY A 270 -21.96 14.54 4.91
N GLN A 271 -22.35 15.36 5.87
CA GLN A 271 -21.64 16.60 6.21
C GLN A 271 -20.72 16.34 7.40
N ALA A 272 -19.41 16.18 7.16
CA ALA A 272 -18.49 15.69 8.18
C ALA A 272 -18.16 16.63 9.34
N ALA A 273 -17.93 15.99 10.48
CA ALA A 273 -17.07 16.35 11.63
C ALA A 273 -17.36 17.66 12.36
N TYR A 274 -18.20 17.60 13.37
CA TYR A 274 -18.41 18.70 14.32
C TYR A 274 -17.19 18.98 15.24
N ALA A 275 -16.36 17.98 15.50
CA ALA A 275 -15.29 18.08 16.52
C ALA A 275 -13.99 18.72 15.99
N VAL A 276 -13.78 18.84 14.70
CA VAL A 276 -12.52 19.31 14.12
C VAL A 276 -12.63 20.80 13.76
N PRO A 277 -11.81 21.69 14.35
CA PRO A 277 -11.69 23.07 13.88
C PRO A 277 -10.96 23.10 12.50
N ASN A 278 -11.19 24.16 11.73
CA ASN A 278 -10.54 24.37 10.43
C ASN A 278 -10.72 23.17 9.49
N LYS A 279 -11.95 22.83 9.19
CA LYS A 279 -12.30 21.78 8.26
C LYS A 279 -12.83 22.34 6.95
N THR A 280 -12.48 21.68 5.86
CA THR A 280 -13.14 21.84 4.58
C THR A 280 -13.91 20.57 4.27
N VAL A 281 -15.15 20.71 3.91
CA VAL A 281 -16.04 19.62 3.54
C VAL A 281 -16.40 19.80 2.07
N ASN A 282 -16.22 18.77 1.26
CA ASN A 282 -16.83 18.68 -0.05
C ASN A 282 -18.31 18.29 0.13
N GLU A 283 -19.20 19.05 -0.44
CA GLU A 283 -20.62 18.75 -0.36
C GLU A 283 -21.05 17.91 -1.57
N ALA A 284 -20.82 16.60 -1.53
CA ALA A 284 -21.44 15.66 -2.47
C ALA A 284 -22.44 14.77 -1.70
N PRO A 285 -23.70 15.16 -1.56
CA PRO A 285 -24.66 14.39 -0.79
C PRO A 285 -24.88 13.01 -1.39
N GLY A 286 -24.61 11.97 -0.60
CA GLY A 286 -24.87 10.57 -0.92
C GLY A 286 -23.70 9.78 -1.49
N TYR A 287 -22.51 10.37 -1.57
CA TYR A 287 -21.25 9.70 -1.90
C TYR A 287 -20.28 9.82 -0.74
N SER A 288 -19.30 8.89 -0.68
CA SER A 288 -18.19 8.95 0.27
C SER A 288 -17.14 9.98 -0.17
N GLU A 289 -16.56 10.67 0.80
CA GLU A 289 -15.47 11.64 0.63
C GLU A 289 -14.31 11.24 1.51
N GLY A 290 -13.08 11.24 0.98
CA GLY A 290 -11.87 10.94 1.73
C GLY A 290 -11.46 12.10 2.66
N PHE A 291 -10.88 11.78 3.80
CA PHE A 291 -10.35 12.76 4.73
C PHE A 291 -9.01 12.35 5.34
N VAL A 292 -8.21 13.35 5.72
CA VAL A 292 -7.11 13.22 6.68
C VAL A 292 -7.36 14.20 7.81
N ALA A 293 -7.37 13.73 9.06
CA ALA A 293 -7.55 14.55 10.26
C ALA A 293 -6.35 14.42 11.19
N ALA A 294 -5.85 15.54 11.72
CA ALA A 294 -4.70 15.56 12.61
C ALA A 294 -5.13 15.76 14.06
N TRP A 295 -4.68 14.86 14.93
CA TRP A 295 -4.90 14.89 16.37
C TRP A 295 -3.59 15.10 17.12
N GLN A 296 -3.59 16.04 18.10
CA GLN A 296 -2.46 16.28 18.99
C GLN A 296 -2.71 15.56 20.34
N PRO A 297 -1.99 14.45 20.63
CA PRO A 297 -2.26 13.64 21.82
C PRO A 297 -1.95 14.35 23.15
N VAL A 298 -0.93 15.22 23.20
CA VAL A 298 -0.50 15.90 24.43
C VAL A 298 -1.62 16.73 25.07
N ASN A 299 -2.38 17.45 24.28
CA ASN A 299 -3.52 18.25 24.74
C ASN A 299 -4.88 17.69 24.31
N GLN A 300 -4.89 16.53 23.64
CA GLN A 300 -6.08 15.80 23.18
C GLN A 300 -6.99 16.67 22.32
N THR A 301 -6.41 17.41 21.35
CA THR A 301 -7.14 18.33 20.48
C THR A 301 -6.96 17.97 19.01
N TRP A 302 -8.04 18.09 18.26
CA TRP A 302 -8.00 18.05 16.80
C TRP A 302 -7.46 19.38 16.28
N MET A 303 -6.52 19.32 15.34
CA MET A 303 -5.83 20.48 14.79
C MET A 303 -6.46 20.94 13.46
N TRP A 304 -6.66 20.00 12.55
CA TRP A 304 -7.21 20.26 11.21
C TRP A 304 -7.79 18.99 10.59
N MET A 305 -8.57 19.17 9.54
CA MET A 305 -9.06 18.12 8.64
C MET A 305 -9.01 18.61 7.21
N ALA A 306 -8.32 17.88 6.34
CA ALA A 306 -8.25 18.07 4.90
C ALA A 306 -9.08 17.00 4.19
N SER A 307 -9.58 17.27 2.98
CA SER A 307 -10.41 16.31 2.25
C SER A 307 -9.91 16.04 0.83
N ILE A 308 -10.26 14.86 0.33
CA ILE A 308 -10.18 14.48 -1.08
C ILE A 308 -11.58 14.07 -1.51
N GLY A 309 -12.11 14.70 -2.58
CA GLY A 309 -13.45 14.36 -3.04
C GLY A 309 -13.87 15.00 -4.35
N GLY A 310 -15.01 14.58 -4.85
CA GLY A 310 -15.53 15.03 -6.13
C GLY A 310 -17.02 14.81 -6.29
N THR A 311 -17.47 14.28 -7.42
CA THR A 311 -18.89 14.00 -7.70
C THR A 311 -19.27 12.52 -7.58
N GLY A 312 -18.29 11.65 -7.27
CA GLY A 312 -18.45 10.22 -7.03
C GLY A 312 -18.02 9.85 -5.61
N SER A 313 -17.86 8.58 -5.34
CA SER A 313 -17.28 8.09 -4.09
C SER A 313 -15.76 8.16 -4.15
N ASP A 314 -15.20 8.78 -3.14
CA ASP A 314 -13.76 9.00 -2.98
C ASP A 314 -13.38 8.57 -1.56
N GLU A 315 -12.44 7.63 -1.42
CA GLU A 315 -12.14 6.97 -0.15
C GLU A 315 -10.63 6.84 0.03
N ILE A 316 -10.10 7.23 1.18
CA ILE A 316 -8.70 6.99 1.52
C ILE A 316 -8.59 5.61 2.16
N TYR A 317 -7.64 4.82 1.70
CA TYR A 317 -7.39 3.44 2.14
C TYR A 317 -6.18 3.32 3.04
N SER A 318 -5.11 4.08 2.75
CA SER A 318 -3.87 3.98 3.51
C SER A 318 -3.12 5.32 3.56
N ILE A 319 -2.35 5.51 4.62
CA ILE A 319 -1.53 6.69 4.88
C ILE A 319 -0.21 6.24 5.51
N SER A 320 0.91 6.80 5.04
CA SER A 320 2.23 6.50 5.60
C SER A 320 3.02 7.80 5.80
N GLN A 321 3.69 7.91 6.95
CA GLN A 321 4.49 9.07 7.30
C GLN A 321 5.63 9.29 6.30
N ASP A 322 5.86 10.54 5.87
CA ASP A 322 7.03 10.91 5.09
C ASP A 322 8.20 11.41 5.97
N ASP A 323 9.39 11.55 5.38
CA ASP A 323 10.60 12.00 6.08
C ASP A 323 10.56 13.50 6.47
N ASP A 324 9.66 14.29 5.87
CA ASP A 324 9.53 15.75 6.09
C ASP A 324 8.48 16.12 7.15
N GLY A 325 7.89 15.13 7.82
CA GLY A 325 6.86 15.32 8.86
C GLY A 325 5.45 15.53 8.32
N GLY A 326 5.21 15.13 7.08
CA GLY A 326 3.92 14.96 6.44
C GLY A 326 3.56 13.49 6.23
N ALA A 327 2.80 13.20 5.17
CA ALA A 327 2.44 11.84 4.83
C ALA A 327 2.14 11.66 3.33
N TYR A 328 2.34 10.44 2.85
CA TYR A 328 1.76 9.95 1.60
C TYR A 328 0.40 9.34 1.88
N VAL A 329 -0.53 9.57 0.96
CA VAL A 329 -1.94 9.18 1.08
C VAL A 329 -2.36 8.43 -0.18
N LEU A 330 -2.96 7.28 0.00
CA LEU A 330 -3.50 6.44 -1.06
C LEU A 330 -5.01 6.43 -1.00
N ALA A 331 -5.66 6.75 -2.12
CA ALA A 331 -7.10 6.81 -2.22
C ALA A 331 -7.63 6.13 -3.48
N ARG A 332 -8.88 5.69 -3.43
CA ARG A 332 -9.68 5.26 -4.57
C ARG A 332 -10.74 6.32 -4.87
N SER A 333 -10.97 6.59 -6.14
CA SER A 333 -11.92 7.60 -6.57
C SER A 333 -12.79 7.10 -7.74
N SER A 334 -14.08 7.36 -7.68
CA SER A 334 -15.01 7.20 -8.80
C SER A 334 -15.43 8.54 -9.43
N SER A 335 -14.85 9.63 -8.99
CA SER A 335 -15.06 10.98 -9.51
C SER A 335 -14.29 11.19 -10.82
N LEU A 336 -14.90 11.83 -11.81
CA LEU A 336 -14.20 12.21 -13.06
C LEU A 336 -13.12 13.27 -12.84
N VAL A 337 -13.30 14.10 -11.83
CA VAL A 337 -12.29 15.04 -11.33
C VAL A 337 -12.37 15.03 -9.83
N THR A 338 -11.26 14.70 -9.18
CA THR A 338 -11.12 14.73 -7.73
C THR A 338 -10.39 16.00 -7.32
N TYR A 339 -10.78 16.57 -6.19
CA TYR A 339 -10.17 17.75 -5.61
C TYR A 339 -9.58 17.41 -4.26
N SER A 340 -8.28 17.66 -4.10
CA SER A 340 -7.61 17.66 -2.79
C SER A 340 -7.68 19.08 -2.23
N ILE A 341 -8.32 19.24 -1.06
CA ILE A 341 -8.72 20.54 -0.51
C ILE A 341 -8.09 20.73 0.86
N ASN A 342 -7.32 21.84 1.01
CA ASN A 342 -6.70 22.21 2.28
C ASN A 342 -7.74 22.55 3.36
N PRO A 343 -7.40 22.43 4.65
CA PRO A 343 -8.32 22.65 5.77
C PRO A 343 -8.99 24.03 5.78
N ASP A 344 -8.29 25.07 5.34
CA ASP A 344 -8.79 26.46 5.27
C ASP A 344 -9.44 26.82 3.93
N ASN A 345 -9.57 25.85 3.01
CA ASN A 345 -10.04 26.03 1.63
C ASN A 345 -9.19 27.03 0.80
N SER A 346 -7.96 27.30 1.23
CA SER A 346 -7.06 28.25 0.57
C SER A 346 -6.52 27.73 -0.76
N SER A 347 -6.44 26.40 -0.90
CA SER A 347 -5.88 25.73 -2.06
C SER A 347 -6.69 24.49 -2.42
N ARG A 348 -6.79 24.23 -3.73
CA ARG A 348 -7.39 23.03 -4.31
C ARG A 348 -6.47 22.50 -5.39
N ILE A 349 -6.13 21.22 -5.30
CA ILE A 349 -5.43 20.50 -6.37
C ILE A 349 -6.48 19.66 -7.11
N ALA A 350 -6.67 19.90 -8.39
CA ALA A 350 -7.56 19.12 -9.23
C ALA A 350 -6.77 17.99 -9.90
N SER A 351 -7.21 16.75 -9.70
CA SER A 351 -6.69 15.58 -10.40
C SER A 351 -7.78 15.02 -11.31
N PRO A 352 -7.63 15.12 -12.64
CA PRO A 352 -8.54 14.46 -13.55
C PRO A 352 -8.30 12.95 -13.52
N ASN A 353 -9.35 12.18 -13.29
CA ASN A 353 -9.33 10.75 -13.46
C ASN A 353 -9.61 10.42 -14.92
N SER A 354 -8.88 9.50 -15.50
CA SER A 354 -9.02 9.14 -16.91
C SER A 354 -10.00 8.00 -17.15
N GLY A 355 -10.55 7.46 -16.07
CA GLY A 355 -11.50 6.35 -16.11
C GLY A 355 -12.77 6.68 -16.88
N LEU A 356 -13.45 5.64 -17.32
CA LEU A 356 -14.80 5.79 -17.86
C LEU A 356 -15.76 6.18 -16.72
N PRO A 357 -16.83 6.92 -16.98
CA PRO A 357 -17.84 7.21 -15.97
C PRO A 357 -18.36 5.92 -15.33
N GLY A 358 -18.22 5.80 -14.01
CA GLY A 358 -18.65 4.63 -13.24
C GLY A 358 -17.58 3.57 -13.00
N THR A 359 -16.31 3.83 -13.37
CA THR A 359 -15.14 3.05 -12.91
C THR A 359 -14.43 3.75 -11.76
N THR A 360 -13.62 2.99 -11.02
CA THR A 360 -12.76 3.51 -9.96
C THR A 360 -11.32 3.63 -10.45
N ASP A 361 -10.65 4.70 -10.03
CA ASP A 361 -9.23 4.96 -10.29
C ASP A 361 -8.48 5.16 -8.95
N VAL A 362 -7.16 5.00 -8.99
CA VAL A 362 -6.28 5.17 -7.83
C VAL A 362 -5.65 6.55 -7.83
N LEU A 363 -5.64 7.19 -6.67
CA LEU A 363 -4.98 8.47 -6.43
C LEU A 363 -3.88 8.30 -5.39
N VAL A 364 -2.73 8.92 -5.65
CA VAL A 364 -1.66 9.08 -4.67
C VAL A 364 -1.45 10.55 -4.46
N SER A 365 -1.36 10.95 -3.19
CA SER A 365 -1.19 12.34 -2.79
C SER A 365 -0.12 12.46 -1.71
N ARG A 366 0.47 13.64 -1.56
CA ARG A 366 1.34 13.99 -0.43
C ARG A 366 0.76 15.19 0.30
N ILE A 367 0.70 15.11 1.63
CA ILE A 367 0.17 16.14 2.52
C ILE A 367 1.21 16.52 3.57
N THR A 368 1.29 17.79 3.94
CA THR A 368 2.17 18.26 5.03
C THR A 368 1.55 17.98 6.40
N GLY A 369 2.34 18.01 7.48
CA GLY A 369 1.86 17.95 8.86
C GLY A 369 0.90 19.10 9.25
N HIS A 370 0.73 20.11 8.40
CA HIS A 370 -0.19 21.24 8.58
C HIS A 370 -1.50 21.09 7.78
N GLY A 371 -1.63 20.00 7.00
CA GLY A 371 -2.81 19.71 6.19
C GLY A 371 -2.78 20.29 4.78
N ASP A 372 -1.65 20.84 4.34
CA ASP A 372 -1.53 21.35 2.99
C ASP A 372 -1.18 20.23 2.00
N TRP A 373 -2.03 20.03 1.01
CA TRP A 373 -1.74 19.09 -0.08
C TRP A 373 -0.63 19.66 -0.97
N LEU A 374 0.45 18.89 -1.16
CA LEU A 374 1.58 19.28 -1.99
C LEU A 374 1.36 18.90 -3.46
N TRP A 375 0.89 17.70 -3.70
CA TRP A 375 0.52 17.18 -5.02
C TRP A 375 -0.47 16.03 -4.91
N THR A 376 -1.18 15.77 -5.99
CA THR A 376 -2.02 14.59 -6.22
C THR A 376 -1.79 14.11 -7.63
N THR A 377 -1.56 12.83 -7.80
CA THR A 377 -1.44 12.16 -9.10
C THR A 377 -2.37 10.96 -9.17
N SER A 378 -2.83 10.63 -10.38
CA SER A 378 -3.70 9.47 -10.61
C SER A 378 -2.95 8.38 -11.35
N VAL A 379 -3.28 7.14 -11.02
CA VAL A 379 -2.98 5.99 -11.86
C VAL A 379 -4.18 5.74 -12.74
N THR A 380 -3.96 5.51 -14.04
CA THR A 380 -5.02 5.55 -15.01
C THR A 380 -5.21 4.23 -15.75
N GLY A 381 -6.46 3.78 -15.82
CA GLY A 381 -6.88 2.58 -16.53
C GLY A 381 -8.28 2.74 -17.13
N ALA A 382 -8.79 1.73 -17.83
CA ALA A 382 -10.12 1.75 -18.41
C ALA A 382 -11.15 0.90 -17.62
N GLY A 383 -10.68 0.12 -16.65
CA GLY A 383 -11.48 -0.73 -15.75
C GLY A 383 -11.57 -0.14 -14.36
N ASN A 384 -12.03 -0.95 -13.42
CA ASN A 384 -11.94 -0.63 -12.00
C ASN A 384 -10.52 -0.93 -11.52
N ASP A 385 -9.94 0.06 -10.86
CA ASP A 385 -8.63 -0.06 -10.24
C ASP A 385 -8.78 0.26 -8.76
N ASP A 386 -8.22 -0.60 -7.90
CA ASP A 386 -8.36 -0.54 -6.46
C ASP A 386 -7.02 -0.16 -5.81
N ALA A 387 -7.14 0.66 -4.77
CA ALA A 387 -6.05 1.06 -3.90
C ALA A 387 -6.01 0.14 -2.67
N HIS A 388 -4.83 -0.33 -2.25
CA HIS A 388 -4.71 -1.21 -1.09
C HIS A 388 -3.84 -0.60 0.01
N SER A 389 -2.54 -0.42 -0.23
CA SER A 389 -1.62 0.05 0.80
C SER A 389 -0.50 0.93 0.24
N ILE A 390 0.02 1.82 1.08
CA ILE A 390 1.17 2.68 0.79
C ILE A 390 2.16 2.64 1.95
N ALA A 391 3.44 2.49 1.64
CA ALA A 391 4.53 2.55 2.60
C ALA A 391 5.55 3.60 2.16
N ALA A 392 5.92 4.51 3.05
CA ALA A 392 6.96 5.48 2.79
C ALA A 392 8.32 4.79 2.65
N MET A 393 9.13 5.30 1.75
CA MET A 393 10.53 4.93 1.60
C MET A 393 11.37 6.20 1.48
N ASN A 394 12.69 6.08 1.61
CA ASN A 394 13.58 7.22 1.43
C ASN A 394 13.37 7.87 0.05
N GLY A 395 12.98 9.13 0.03
CA GLY A 395 12.73 9.91 -1.19
C GLY A 395 11.44 9.57 -1.95
N GLY A 396 10.45 8.94 -1.29
CA GLY A 396 9.18 8.62 -1.93
C GLY A 396 8.31 7.62 -1.19
N ALA A 397 7.54 6.82 -1.94
CA ALA A 397 6.71 5.76 -1.39
C ALA A 397 6.58 4.58 -2.36
N VAL A 398 6.30 3.42 -1.81
CA VAL A 398 5.83 2.23 -2.53
C VAL A 398 4.34 2.11 -2.35
N VAL A 399 3.63 1.75 -3.41
CA VAL A 399 2.17 1.70 -3.46
C VAL A 399 1.73 0.38 -4.05
N SER A 400 0.71 -0.24 -3.48
CA SER A 400 0.12 -1.48 -4.00
C SER A 400 -1.39 -1.34 -4.26
N GLY A 401 -1.89 -2.18 -5.16
CA GLY A 401 -3.31 -2.21 -5.47
C GLY A 401 -3.69 -3.35 -6.41
N GLY A 402 -4.96 -3.33 -6.82
CA GLY A 402 -5.52 -4.28 -7.77
C GLY A 402 -5.98 -3.59 -9.06
N THR A 403 -5.97 -4.29 -10.19
CA THR A 403 -6.44 -3.74 -11.47
C THR A 403 -7.32 -4.71 -12.24
N ALA A 404 -8.48 -4.22 -12.69
CA ALA A 404 -9.29 -4.83 -13.73
C ALA A 404 -9.01 -4.22 -15.12
N SER A 405 -8.18 -3.19 -15.20
CA SER A 405 -7.78 -2.54 -16.44
C SER A 405 -6.82 -3.40 -17.25
N ILE A 406 -7.07 -3.57 -18.54
CA ILE A 406 -6.17 -4.32 -19.43
C ILE A 406 -4.78 -3.68 -19.48
N THR A 407 -4.75 -2.36 -19.45
CA THR A 407 -3.51 -1.57 -19.40
C THR A 407 -3.68 -0.52 -18.33
N MET A 408 -2.73 -0.41 -17.44
CA MET A 408 -2.66 0.59 -16.38
C MET A 408 -1.42 1.47 -16.59
N THR A 409 -1.55 2.77 -16.35
CA THR A 409 -0.49 3.74 -16.64
C THR A 409 -0.10 4.53 -15.39
N PHE A 410 1.19 4.51 -15.09
CA PHE A 410 1.85 5.22 -14.00
C PHE A 410 2.80 6.25 -14.61
N GLY A 411 2.30 7.43 -14.97
CA GLY A 411 3.10 8.43 -15.68
C GLY A 411 3.70 7.89 -16.99
N ALA A 412 5.01 7.69 -17.02
CA ALA A 412 5.73 7.13 -18.18
C ALA A 412 5.79 5.59 -18.18
N HIS A 413 5.41 4.94 -17.08
CA HIS A 413 5.45 3.49 -16.92
C HIS A 413 4.06 2.90 -17.18
N GLY A 414 4.01 1.69 -17.71
CA GLY A 414 2.76 0.99 -17.98
C GLY A 414 2.89 -0.48 -17.66
N ILE A 415 1.86 -1.04 -17.03
CA ILE A 415 1.71 -2.48 -16.85
C ILE A 415 0.57 -3.00 -17.69
N GLN A 416 0.67 -4.25 -18.11
CA GLN A 416 -0.40 -4.96 -18.78
C GLN A 416 -0.91 -6.07 -17.88
N LYS A 417 -2.23 -6.12 -17.75
CA LYS A 417 -2.91 -7.19 -17.05
C LYS A 417 -2.70 -8.51 -17.79
N SER A 418 -2.66 -9.61 -17.05
CA SER A 418 -2.71 -10.96 -17.58
C SER A 418 -3.96 -11.18 -18.46
N ASP A 419 -3.90 -12.17 -19.35
CA ASP A 419 -4.92 -12.41 -20.38
C ASP A 419 -6.32 -12.83 -19.86
N ASP A 420 -6.51 -13.03 -18.54
CA ASP A 420 -7.81 -13.38 -17.97
C ASP A 420 -8.69 -12.14 -17.72
N PRO A 421 -9.76 -11.92 -18.51
CA PRO A 421 -10.59 -10.72 -18.40
C PRO A 421 -11.46 -10.68 -17.13
N LEU A 422 -11.57 -11.79 -16.39
CA LEU A 422 -12.44 -11.91 -15.22
C LEU A 422 -11.71 -11.72 -13.89
N ASN A 423 -10.38 -11.73 -13.91
CA ASN A 423 -9.55 -11.60 -12.72
C ASN A 423 -9.01 -10.18 -12.59
N MET A 424 -8.74 -9.75 -11.38
CA MET A 424 -7.89 -8.60 -11.11
C MET A 424 -6.44 -9.07 -10.98
N ASP A 425 -5.49 -8.23 -11.40
CA ASP A 425 -4.09 -8.46 -11.13
C ASP A 425 -3.63 -7.55 -9.99
N LEU A 426 -2.73 -8.03 -9.16
CA LEU A 426 -2.01 -7.21 -8.20
C LEU A 426 -0.94 -6.40 -8.92
N TRP A 427 -0.74 -5.17 -8.46
CA TRP A 427 0.35 -4.33 -8.92
C TRP A 427 1.05 -3.67 -7.74
N ILE A 428 2.32 -3.33 -7.96
CA ILE A 428 3.14 -2.56 -7.03
C ILE A 428 3.93 -1.52 -7.83
N ALA A 429 4.08 -0.32 -7.29
CA ALA A 429 4.75 0.78 -7.99
C ALA A 429 5.47 1.71 -7.02
N GLY A 430 6.56 2.33 -7.47
CA GLY A 430 7.31 3.33 -6.72
C GLY A 430 7.05 4.74 -7.23
N ILE A 431 6.85 5.67 -6.30
CA ILE A 431 6.65 7.10 -6.57
C ILE A 431 7.63 7.92 -5.75
N GLY A 432 8.25 8.93 -6.38
CA GLY A 432 9.17 9.85 -5.69
C GLY A 432 8.46 11.01 -5.00
N ASP A 433 9.18 11.74 -4.14
CA ASP A 433 8.72 12.91 -3.37
C ASP A 433 7.99 13.98 -4.17
N SER A 434 8.36 14.12 -5.44
CA SER A 434 7.75 15.09 -6.36
C SER A 434 6.44 14.61 -7.00
N GLY A 435 5.94 13.41 -6.66
CA GLY A 435 4.78 12.81 -7.31
C GLY A 435 5.07 12.20 -8.69
N THR A 436 6.35 11.92 -8.97
CA THR A 436 6.77 11.31 -10.24
C THR A 436 6.95 9.81 -10.05
N TRP A 437 6.26 9.01 -10.85
CA TRP A 437 6.39 7.56 -10.85
C TRP A 437 7.79 7.16 -11.30
N LYS A 438 8.41 6.24 -10.60
CA LYS A 438 9.76 5.73 -10.85
C LYS A 438 9.74 4.39 -11.58
N TRP A 439 8.85 3.51 -11.18
CA TRP A 439 8.68 2.17 -11.73
C TRP A 439 7.27 1.64 -11.42
N ALA A 440 6.84 0.59 -12.12
CA ALA A 440 5.63 -0.16 -11.83
C ALA A 440 5.80 -1.61 -12.29
N LEU A 441 5.34 -2.56 -11.46
CA LEU A 441 5.41 -3.99 -11.68
C LEU A 441 4.02 -4.62 -11.56
N ASN A 442 3.77 -5.66 -12.36
CA ASN A 442 2.67 -6.58 -12.12
C ASN A 442 3.12 -7.59 -11.05
N ALA A 443 2.38 -7.69 -9.97
CA ALA A 443 2.70 -8.55 -8.83
C ALA A 443 1.93 -9.89 -8.89
N GLY A 444 1.67 -10.40 -10.08
CA GLY A 444 1.01 -11.70 -10.30
C GLY A 444 -0.51 -11.64 -10.44
N MET A 445 -1.09 -12.76 -10.87
CA MET A 445 -2.54 -12.94 -11.02
C MET A 445 -3.18 -13.23 -9.67
N ALA A 446 -4.13 -12.42 -9.27
CA ALA A 446 -4.98 -12.72 -8.13
C ALA A 446 -6.46 -12.55 -8.51
N LYS A 447 -7.24 -13.57 -8.33
CA LYS A 447 -8.69 -13.47 -8.47
C LYS A 447 -9.25 -12.97 -7.15
N TRP A 448 -9.85 -11.77 -7.18
CA TRP A 448 -10.36 -11.12 -5.98
C TRP A 448 -9.25 -10.97 -4.93
N PRO A 449 -8.21 -10.15 -5.20
CA PRO A 449 -7.24 -9.84 -4.17
C PRO A 449 -7.99 -9.09 -3.07
N GLU A 450 -8.16 -9.73 -1.93
CA GLU A 450 -8.67 -9.08 -0.74
C GLU A 450 -7.49 -8.60 0.08
N ALA A 451 -7.56 -7.37 0.55
CA ALA A 451 -6.65 -6.71 1.48
C ALA A 451 -5.16 -7.02 1.25
N THR A 452 -4.49 -6.19 0.51
CA THR A 452 -3.03 -6.17 0.51
C THR A 452 -2.54 -5.14 1.51
N SER A 453 -1.59 -5.53 2.35
CA SER A 453 -0.81 -4.67 3.22
C SER A 453 0.60 -4.54 2.67
N LEU A 454 1.23 -3.42 2.93
CA LEU A 454 2.58 -3.11 2.46
C LEU A 454 3.36 -2.43 3.57
N ASP A 455 4.57 -2.91 3.85
CA ASP A 455 5.55 -2.25 4.69
C ASP A 455 6.89 -2.14 3.98
N HIS A 456 7.68 -1.12 4.32
CA HIS A 456 8.98 -0.86 3.73
C HIS A 456 10.02 -0.51 4.78
N SER A 457 11.12 -1.25 4.79
CA SER A 457 12.27 -0.96 5.65
C SER A 457 13.57 -1.49 5.03
N GLY A 458 14.67 -0.75 5.23
CA GLY A 458 16.01 -1.19 4.87
C GLY A 458 16.22 -1.50 3.37
N GLY A 459 15.43 -0.91 2.48
CA GLY A 459 15.47 -1.19 1.03
C GLY A 459 14.73 -2.45 0.61
N VAL A 460 13.90 -3.01 1.49
CA VAL A 460 12.99 -4.13 1.20
C VAL A 460 11.56 -3.70 1.44
N SER A 461 10.66 -4.05 0.54
CA SER A 461 9.22 -3.96 0.77
C SER A 461 8.63 -5.35 0.98
N ALA A 462 7.78 -5.49 1.98
CA ALA A 462 6.98 -6.68 2.22
C ALA A 462 5.54 -6.41 1.78
N LEU A 463 5.02 -7.23 0.89
CA LEU A 463 3.63 -7.19 0.41
C LEU A 463 2.88 -8.38 0.99
N GLY A 464 1.79 -8.13 1.73
CA GLY A 464 0.90 -9.16 2.25
C GLY A 464 -0.45 -9.13 1.56
N GLY A 465 -1.09 -10.28 1.41
CA GLY A 465 -2.39 -10.35 0.76
C GLY A 465 -2.98 -11.76 0.68
N SER A 466 -4.00 -11.91 -0.15
CA SER A 466 -4.62 -13.19 -0.45
C SER A 466 -4.90 -13.36 -1.94
N PHE A 467 -5.02 -14.60 -2.40
CA PHE A 467 -5.31 -14.93 -3.80
C PHE A 467 -6.25 -16.13 -3.92
N SER A 468 -7.19 -16.07 -4.86
CA SER A 468 -8.16 -17.15 -5.15
C SER A 468 -7.89 -17.81 -6.51
N THR A 469 -6.72 -17.65 -7.09
CA THR A 469 -6.27 -18.37 -8.29
C THR A 469 -5.63 -19.71 -7.92
N THR A 470 -5.40 -20.58 -8.89
CA THR A 470 -4.70 -21.84 -8.67
C THR A 470 -3.30 -21.64 -8.09
N TYR A 471 -2.65 -20.52 -8.45
CA TYR A 471 -1.35 -20.08 -7.95
C TYR A 471 -1.18 -18.58 -8.17
N VAL A 472 -0.24 -18.00 -7.45
CA VAL A 472 0.29 -16.65 -7.71
C VAL A 472 1.80 -16.75 -7.95
N ASP A 473 2.32 -15.99 -8.91
CA ASP A 473 3.73 -15.98 -9.27
C ASP A 473 4.36 -14.62 -8.90
N PHE A 474 5.52 -14.71 -8.26
CA PHE A 474 6.42 -13.59 -8.00
C PHE A 474 7.79 -13.98 -8.59
N ASP A 475 8.00 -13.66 -9.87
CA ASP A 475 9.15 -14.07 -10.68
C ASP A 475 9.45 -15.57 -10.57
N ASP A 476 10.52 -15.97 -9.89
CA ASP A 476 10.93 -17.37 -9.71
C ASP A 476 10.17 -18.10 -8.58
N SER A 477 9.41 -17.37 -7.75
CA SER A 477 8.67 -17.90 -6.61
C SER A 477 7.20 -18.12 -6.96
N ARG A 478 6.71 -19.35 -6.81
CA ARG A 478 5.31 -19.71 -7.03
C ARG A 478 4.66 -20.22 -5.77
N ILE A 479 3.53 -19.63 -5.40
CA ILE A 479 2.68 -20.09 -4.31
C ILE A 479 1.46 -20.75 -4.89
N TRP A 480 1.21 -22.02 -4.50
CA TRP A 480 0.04 -22.77 -4.91
C TRP A 480 -1.09 -22.61 -3.91
N ASN A 481 -2.30 -22.40 -4.41
CA ASN A 481 -3.51 -22.43 -3.59
C ASN A 481 -3.73 -23.87 -3.08
N TRP A 482 -4.08 -24.02 -1.80
CA TRP A 482 -4.30 -25.33 -1.15
C TRP A 482 -5.41 -26.13 -1.83
N ASP A 483 -6.48 -25.44 -2.24
CA ASP A 483 -7.64 -26.00 -2.90
C ASP A 483 -7.51 -26.10 -4.43
N ASN A 484 -6.29 -26.18 -4.96
CA ASN A 484 -5.98 -26.12 -6.39
C ASN A 484 -6.74 -27.14 -7.27
N GLU A 485 -7.27 -28.21 -6.69
CA GLU A 485 -8.08 -29.24 -7.37
C GLU A 485 -9.59 -29.00 -7.25
N SER A 486 -10.03 -28.01 -6.46
CA SER A 486 -11.43 -27.69 -6.22
C SER A 486 -12.03 -26.83 -7.34
N THR A 487 -13.34 -26.99 -7.59
CA THR A 487 -14.12 -26.09 -8.47
C THR A 487 -14.34 -24.71 -7.83
N TYR A 488 -14.19 -24.61 -6.50
CA TYR A 488 -14.25 -23.39 -5.72
C TYR A 488 -12.89 -23.22 -5.06
N GLN A 489 -12.14 -22.20 -5.50
CA GLN A 489 -10.88 -21.81 -4.88
C GLN A 489 -11.20 -20.73 -3.86
N TRP A 490 -11.00 -21.05 -2.60
CA TRP A 490 -11.05 -20.08 -1.51
C TRP A 490 -9.73 -19.29 -1.49
N PRO A 491 -9.74 -18.04 -1.01
CA PRO A 491 -8.51 -17.28 -0.89
C PRO A 491 -7.51 -17.93 0.07
N ASP A 492 -6.27 -18.06 -0.37
CA ASP A 492 -5.11 -18.38 0.47
C ASP A 492 -4.26 -17.14 0.67
N ALA A 493 -3.67 -17.01 1.84
CA ALA A 493 -2.82 -15.89 2.21
C ALA A 493 -1.39 -16.04 1.71
N PHE A 494 -0.72 -14.92 1.48
CA PHE A 494 0.69 -14.87 1.13
C PHE A 494 1.36 -13.60 1.70
N PHE A 495 2.69 -13.64 1.79
CA PHE A 495 3.51 -12.44 1.71
C PHE A 495 4.62 -12.64 0.67
N ALA A 496 5.09 -11.52 0.09
CA ALA A 496 6.18 -11.49 -0.86
C ALA A 496 7.12 -10.33 -0.55
N LEU A 497 8.42 -10.53 -0.79
CA LEU A 497 9.46 -9.55 -0.54
C LEU A 497 9.97 -8.98 -1.86
N LEU A 498 10.04 -7.66 -1.96
CA LEU A 498 10.57 -6.91 -3.07
C LEU A 498 11.84 -6.20 -2.63
N ASN A 499 12.96 -6.50 -3.27
CA ASN A 499 14.25 -5.90 -2.95
C ASN A 499 14.48 -4.66 -3.83
N HIS A 500 14.64 -3.50 -3.18
CA HIS A 500 14.94 -2.22 -3.84
C HIS A 500 16.43 -1.91 -3.88
N ASN A 501 17.30 -2.83 -3.38
CA ASN A 501 18.70 -2.52 -3.22
C ASN A 501 19.42 -2.50 -4.59
N PRO A 502 19.67 -1.32 -5.19
CA PRO A 502 20.35 -1.21 -6.47
C PRO A 502 21.84 -1.60 -6.38
N ASN A 503 22.35 -1.89 -5.17
CA ASN A 503 23.78 -2.12 -4.94
C ASN A 503 24.29 -3.47 -5.45
N GLN A 504 23.45 -4.36 -5.93
CA GLN A 504 23.96 -5.59 -6.56
C GLN A 504 24.53 -5.32 -7.95
N ASP A 505 24.07 -4.27 -8.65
CA ASP A 505 24.52 -3.90 -10.00
C ASP A 505 25.21 -2.53 -10.09
N CYS A 506 25.29 -1.77 -9.00
CA CYS A 506 25.98 -0.47 -8.96
C CYS A 506 27.47 -0.54 -8.61
N THR A 507 27.98 -1.71 -8.28
CA THR A 507 29.41 -1.95 -8.09
C THR A 507 29.94 -2.73 -9.26
N ASP A 508 30.72 -2.08 -10.11
CA ASP A 508 31.64 -2.79 -11.01
C ASP A 508 32.63 -3.63 -10.21
N ALA A 509 33.28 -4.56 -10.88
CA ALA A 509 34.20 -5.55 -10.30
C ALA A 509 35.37 -4.93 -9.49
N ASP A 510 35.54 -3.62 -9.47
CA ASP A 510 36.52 -2.84 -8.72
C ASP A 510 35.94 -1.96 -7.60
N GLY A 511 34.62 -1.98 -7.38
CA GLY A 511 33.99 -1.32 -6.23
C GLY A 511 33.82 0.21 -6.38
N ALA A 512 33.88 0.73 -7.60
CA ALA A 512 33.60 2.12 -7.90
C ALA A 512 32.23 2.25 -8.57
N SER A 513 31.36 3.12 -8.07
CA SER A 513 30.10 3.47 -8.73
C SER A 513 30.33 4.68 -9.63
N ASP A 514 30.41 4.46 -10.93
CA ASP A 514 30.47 5.53 -11.93
C ASP A 514 29.07 5.85 -12.53
N ASN A 515 27.99 5.27 -11.97
CA ASN A 515 26.63 5.48 -12.46
C ASN A 515 25.93 6.60 -11.65
N PRO A 516 25.69 7.79 -12.26
CA PRO A 516 25.05 8.92 -11.56
C PRO A 516 23.60 8.64 -11.15
N GLU A 517 22.96 7.56 -11.60
CA GLU A 517 21.62 7.17 -11.17
C GLU A 517 21.61 6.39 -9.85
N CYS A 518 22.75 5.90 -9.39
CA CYS A 518 22.90 5.25 -8.09
C CYS A 518 22.99 6.26 -6.94
N ASP A 519 23.33 7.51 -7.23
CA ASP A 519 23.47 8.57 -6.23
C ASP A 519 22.10 9.16 -5.78
N ASP A 520 21.01 8.90 -6.51
CA ASP A 520 19.68 9.43 -6.19
C ASP A 520 18.90 8.57 -5.16
N PHE A 521 19.39 7.38 -4.83
CA PHE A 521 18.76 6.48 -3.84
C PHE A 521 19.44 6.51 -2.46
N ASP A 522 20.67 7.02 -2.38
CA ASP A 522 21.39 7.11 -1.12
C ASP A 522 21.27 8.54 -0.57
N GLY A 523 20.23 8.81 0.22
CA GLY A 523 20.07 10.01 1.04
C GLY A 523 21.16 10.07 2.11
N GLY A 524 22.41 10.09 1.64
CA GLY A 524 23.60 10.02 2.46
C GLY A 524 23.73 11.22 3.38
N SER A 525 23.67 10.97 4.66
CA SER A 525 24.26 11.78 5.71
C SER A 525 25.74 12.00 5.41
N SER A 526 26.09 13.06 4.69
CA SER A 526 27.47 13.49 4.53
C SER A 526 27.99 14.06 5.86
N ASN A 527 28.66 13.21 6.62
CA ASN A 527 29.53 13.66 7.69
C ASN A 527 30.91 13.97 7.10
N ASP A 528 31.10 15.23 6.64
CA ASP A 528 32.38 15.81 6.32
C ASP A 528 33.25 15.93 7.58
N GLY A 529 34.19 15.03 7.70
CA GLY A 529 35.22 15.00 8.74
C GLY A 529 36.62 14.82 8.17
N ASN A 530 37.11 15.89 7.59
CA ASN A 530 38.51 16.40 7.47
C ASN A 530 39.65 15.52 7.93
N SER A 531 40.67 15.48 7.06
CA SER A 531 42.14 15.57 7.24
C SER A 531 42.90 14.37 6.64
N GLY A 532 43.60 14.56 5.52
CA GLY A 532 44.90 15.18 5.56
C GLY A 532 46.02 14.17 5.39
N GLN A 533 46.80 14.34 4.33
CA GLN A 533 48.23 14.04 4.17
C GLN A 533 48.73 12.77 3.50
N ASP A 534 49.24 13.02 2.28
CA ASP A 534 50.55 12.68 1.70
C ASP A 534 51.11 11.25 1.81
N GLY A 535 51.44 10.71 0.65
CA GLY A 535 52.43 9.65 0.54
C GLY A 535 52.64 9.12 -0.88
N SER A 536 53.56 9.75 -1.58
CA SER A 536 54.15 9.33 -2.86
C SER A 536 54.69 7.90 -2.85
N GLY A 537 54.56 7.18 -3.95
CA GLY A 537 55.27 5.92 -4.18
C GLY A 537 55.12 5.43 -5.63
N ASP A 538 56.13 5.73 -6.38
CA ASP A 538 56.54 5.34 -7.72
C ASP A 538 56.66 3.80 -7.92
N GLY A 539 56.38 3.32 -9.16
CA GLY A 539 56.86 2.00 -9.53
C GLY A 539 56.18 1.25 -10.70
N THR A 540 56.51 1.68 -11.90
CA THR A 540 56.85 0.86 -13.09
C THR A 540 56.13 -0.46 -13.44
N GLY A 541 55.50 -0.48 -14.60
CA GLY A 541 55.88 -1.27 -15.77
C GLY A 541 55.38 -2.71 -15.89
N GLY A 542 54.65 -2.98 -16.97
CA GLY A 542 54.48 -4.32 -17.49
C GLY A 542 53.40 -4.39 -18.57
N THR A 543 53.84 -4.29 -19.80
CA THR A 543 53.10 -4.60 -21.04
C THR A 543 52.78 -6.09 -21.13
N ASP A 544 51.58 -6.46 -21.51
CA ASP A 544 51.37 -7.53 -22.49
C ASP A 544 50.02 -7.43 -23.22
N ALA A 545 50.13 -7.59 -24.53
CA ALA A 545 49.05 -7.57 -25.49
C ALA A 545 48.44 -8.97 -25.66
N SER A 546 47.13 -9.08 -25.80
CA SER A 546 46.50 -10.18 -26.55
C SER A 546 45.12 -9.77 -27.12
N GLU A 547 45.15 -9.71 -28.39
CA GLU A 547 44.21 -10.01 -29.48
C GLU A 547 42.69 -9.95 -29.24
N ASP A 548 42.16 -8.99 -29.94
CA ASP A 548 40.78 -8.71 -30.36
C ASP A 548 40.20 -9.85 -31.23
N VAL A 549 39.02 -10.38 -30.85
CA VAL A 549 38.14 -11.14 -31.74
C VAL A 549 36.76 -10.48 -31.70
N GLY A 550 36.49 -9.67 -32.72
CA GLY A 550 35.21 -8.97 -32.86
C GLY A 550 34.02 -9.90 -33.09
N GLU A 551 33.00 -9.77 -32.29
CA GLU A 551 31.63 -10.18 -32.60
C GLU A 551 30.85 -9.01 -33.19
N THR A 552 30.41 -9.20 -34.44
CA THR A 552 29.56 -8.24 -35.16
C THR A 552 28.12 -8.34 -34.68
N SER A 553 27.61 -7.27 -34.08
CA SER A 553 26.23 -7.15 -33.59
C SER A 553 25.20 -7.18 -34.71
N GLU A 554 24.20 -8.05 -34.64
CA GLU A 554 23.04 -8.15 -35.56
C GLU A 554 22.10 -6.93 -35.54
N VAL A 555 22.34 -5.91 -34.74
CA VAL A 555 21.46 -4.72 -34.59
C VAL A 555 21.50 -3.79 -35.79
N GLY A 556 22.52 -3.86 -36.65
CA GLY A 556 22.64 -3.00 -37.82
C GLY A 556 21.63 -3.29 -38.94
N VAL A 557 21.14 -4.53 -39.07
CA VAL A 557 20.28 -4.96 -40.19
C VAL A 557 18.81 -4.57 -39.97
N PHE A 558 18.33 -4.60 -38.74
CA PHE A 558 16.95 -4.20 -38.41
C PHE A 558 16.72 -2.70 -38.58
N GLY A 559 17.69 -1.87 -38.22
CA GLY A 559 17.60 -0.41 -38.40
C GLY A 559 17.50 0.00 -39.85
N ILE A 560 18.21 -0.65 -40.74
CA ILE A 560 18.19 -0.38 -42.20
C ILE A 560 16.84 -0.82 -42.83
N LEU A 561 16.26 -1.93 -42.34
CA LEU A 561 14.97 -2.42 -42.85
C LEU A 561 13.80 -1.49 -42.48
N VAL A 562 13.80 -0.92 -41.27
CA VAL A 562 12.77 0.04 -40.81
C VAL A 562 12.86 1.34 -41.62
N VAL A 563 14.05 1.85 -41.88
CA VAL A 563 14.24 3.06 -42.71
C VAL A 563 13.77 2.84 -44.13
N LEU A 564 14.05 1.68 -44.75
CA LEU A 564 13.57 1.35 -46.07
C LEU A 564 12.05 1.19 -46.16
N LEU A 565 11.39 0.69 -45.10
CA LEU A 565 9.93 0.61 -45.02
C LEU A 565 9.28 2.00 -44.90
N ILE A 566 9.86 2.89 -44.12
CA ILE A 566 9.35 4.27 -43.98
C ILE A 566 9.51 5.05 -45.27
N VAL A 567 10.66 4.94 -45.96
CA VAL A 567 10.89 5.57 -47.27
C VAL A 567 9.94 4.99 -48.31
N GLY A 568 9.68 3.69 -48.31
CA GLY A 568 8.70 3.04 -49.16
C GLY A 568 7.27 3.55 -48.96
N MET A 569 6.83 3.73 -47.71
CA MET A 569 5.53 4.31 -47.40
C MET A 569 5.39 5.77 -47.84
N ILE A 570 6.41 6.58 -47.66
CA ILE A 570 6.39 7.98 -48.12
C ILE A 570 6.29 8.07 -49.65
N ILE A 571 7.03 7.23 -50.37
CA ILE A 571 6.95 7.16 -51.84
C ILE A 571 5.55 6.70 -52.27
N ALA A 572 4.94 5.73 -51.60
CA ALA A 572 3.59 5.27 -51.90
C ALA A 572 2.53 6.36 -51.68
N ILE A 573 2.65 7.14 -50.58
CA ILE A 573 1.74 8.27 -50.31
C ILE A 573 1.89 9.36 -51.39
N ILE A 574 3.09 9.68 -51.82
CA ILE A 574 3.34 10.66 -52.89
C ILE A 574 2.79 10.19 -54.23
N LEU A 575 2.86 8.90 -54.52
CA LEU A 575 2.31 8.33 -55.76
C LEU A 575 0.77 8.32 -55.75
N ILE A 576 0.16 8.02 -54.60
CA ILE A 576 -1.30 8.04 -54.42
C ILE A 576 -1.86 9.47 -54.55
N SER A 577 -1.20 10.47 -53.95
CA SER A 577 -1.63 11.87 -54.05
C SER A 577 -1.50 12.41 -55.50
N ARG A 578 -0.56 11.92 -56.30
CA ARG A 578 -0.47 12.29 -57.72
C ARG A 578 -1.54 11.66 -58.61
N THR A 579 -2.01 10.45 -58.26
CA THR A 579 -3.10 9.81 -59.03
C THR A 579 -4.47 10.43 -58.71
N GLU A 580 -4.64 11.05 -57.55
CA GLU A 580 -5.87 11.79 -57.21
C GLU A 580 -5.93 13.17 -57.90
N GLU A 581 -4.81 13.83 -58.13
CA GLU A 581 -4.77 15.09 -58.89
C GLU A 581 -5.06 14.89 -60.41
N GLU A 582 -4.66 13.75 -61.02
CA GLU A 582 -4.96 13.45 -62.40
C GLU A 582 -6.39 12.99 -62.65
N SER A 583 -7.14 12.56 -61.62
CA SER A 583 -8.54 12.13 -61.74
C SER A 583 -9.57 13.26 -61.51
N SER A 584 -9.14 14.45 -61.14
CA SER A 584 -10.01 15.62 -60.92
C SER A 584 -10.08 16.60 -62.10
N ASP A 585 -9.35 16.33 -63.18
CA ASP A 585 -9.30 17.16 -64.40
C ASP A 585 -9.91 16.48 -65.67
N GLU A 586 -10.76 15.41 -65.50
CA GLU A 586 -11.62 14.88 -66.56
C GLU A 586 -13.11 15.15 -66.34
#